data_ff75f6ab5903e1105e11b742c83f5d32
#
_entry.id   ff75f6ab5903e1105e11b742c83f5d32
#
_cell.length_a   1.000
_cell.length_b   1.000
_cell.length_c   1.000
_cell.angle_alpha   90.00
_cell.angle_beta   90.00
_cell.angle_gamma   90.00
#
_symmetry.space_group_name_H-M   'P 1'
#
loop_
_entity.id
_entity.type
_entity.pdbx_description
1 polymer ?
#
loop_
_entity_poly.entity_id
_entity_poly.type
_entity_poly.pdbx_seq_one_letter_code
_entity_poly.pdbx_strand_id
1 'polypeptide(L)'
;RPLLKALTSKKKPWGGGKENIVEQIRTGYDSNFQWFGEHATTKNTTDTVTYNTRDTVRQAYWPWCSAHDGFYFTEDFLLGNGIIVTDSAPRNSSSAGLVQLTNIFNEGMETLRLGFEEILDLSLHLDGTIDPGGSGSSSSGRIINGLDFIVNIKDTSSTVGGITKTAHTGSNYWNNHWNDGSGLNDTGATGTGVTEATLIDEMTKMWRECQKNGGSPDLIVAGSTFIDYFRSASESAVSRYAVQPTQQAQMPWHMDPSVEVKNGGTFTGLYFQGVPILWDPTFDGGCTTKDSSATYDWKRRCYFINTNHMALRPIEGNDMVARKPPRQYNKYEYYWGMTWRGSLTANRLNCHGLIWSVA
;
A
#
# COMPACT_ATOMS: atom_id res chain seq x y z
N ARG A 1 -3.58 5.04 -10.36
CA ARG A 1 -2.92 4.02 -9.48
C ARG A 1 -1.75 4.66 -8.73
N PRO A 2 -2.01 5.59 -7.80
CA PRO A 2 -0.96 6.32 -7.09
C PRO A 2 -0.17 5.41 -6.15
N LEU A 3 -0.86 4.50 -5.44
CA LEU A 3 -0.21 3.58 -4.51
C LEU A 3 0.77 2.65 -5.24
N LEU A 4 0.34 1.97 -6.30
CA LEU A 4 1.21 1.08 -7.08
C LEU A 4 2.43 1.81 -7.64
N LYS A 5 2.25 3.02 -8.19
CA LYS A 5 3.36 3.81 -8.74
C LYS A 5 4.35 4.25 -7.66
N ALA A 6 3.86 4.70 -6.50
CA ALA A 6 4.71 5.08 -5.38
C ALA A 6 5.53 3.89 -4.85
N LEU A 7 4.90 2.73 -4.66
CA LEU A 7 5.58 1.51 -4.22
C LEU A 7 6.55 0.95 -5.27
N THR A 8 6.18 1.02 -6.56
CA THR A 8 7.05 0.57 -7.65
C THR A 8 8.30 1.46 -7.81
N SER A 9 8.18 2.77 -7.59
CA SER A 9 9.32 3.70 -7.68
C SER A 9 10.37 3.44 -6.58
N LYS A 10 9.94 2.90 -5.44
CA LYS A 10 10.80 2.59 -4.28
C LYS A 10 10.92 1.08 -4.01
N LYS A 11 10.68 0.25 -5.01
CA LYS A 11 10.78 -1.21 -4.87
C LYS A 11 12.20 -1.63 -4.46
N LYS A 12 12.27 -2.64 -3.61
CA LYS A 12 13.51 -3.24 -3.13
C LYS A 12 13.56 -4.72 -3.53
N PRO A 13 14.22 -5.09 -4.62
CA PRO A 13 14.29 -6.49 -5.06
C PRO A 13 14.85 -7.40 -3.96
N TRP A 14 14.38 -8.64 -3.96
CA TRP A 14 14.84 -9.66 -3.05
C TRP A 14 15.50 -10.80 -3.84
N GLY A 15 16.72 -11.17 -3.46
CA GLY A 15 17.53 -12.16 -4.18
C GLY A 15 17.06 -13.62 -4.03
N GLY A 16 15.99 -13.90 -3.27
CA GLY A 16 15.50 -15.27 -3.07
C GLY A 16 16.34 -16.09 -2.07
N GLY A 17 16.23 -17.42 -2.16
CA GLY A 17 17.04 -18.35 -1.35
C GLY A 17 16.48 -18.67 0.03
N LYS A 18 15.35 -18.09 0.45
CA LYS A 18 14.64 -18.39 1.70
C LYS A 18 13.14 -18.55 1.42
N GLU A 19 12.49 -19.28 2.30
CA GLU A 19 11.04 -19.51 2.24
C GLU A 19 10.24 -18.20 2.41
N ASN A 20 10.72 -17.31 3.27
CA ASN A 20 10.09 -16.03 3.56
C ASN A 20 11.08 -14.88 3.40
N ILE A 21 10.57 -13.71 3.07
CA ILE A 21 11.32 -12.45 3.12
C ILE A 21 11.43 -12.04 4.58
N VAL A 22 12.64 -11.80 5.07
CA VAL A 22 12.91 -11.45 6.47
C VAL A 22 13.27 -9.98 6.57
N GLU A 23 12.49 -9.23 7.38
CA GLU A 23 12.77 -7.84 7.72
C GLU A 23 13.19 -7.73 9.18
N GLN A 24 14.27 -7.00 9.43
CA GLN A 24 14.68 -6.70 10.81
C GLN A 24 13.88 -5.53 11.36
N ILE A 25 13.32 -5.74 12.56
CA ILE A 25 12.51 -4.76 13.26
C ILE A 25 13.20 -4.37 14.54
N ARG A 26 13.30 -3.06 14.78
CA ARG A 26 13.73 -2.54 16.07
C ARG A 26 12.50 -2.32 16.96
N THR A 27 12.46 -3.01 18.10
CA THR A 27 11.31 -3.01 19.00
C THR A 27 11.29 -1.83 20.00
N GLY A 28 12.37 -1.08 20.10
CA GLY A 28 12.49 0.04 21.04
C GLY A 28 13.92 0.25 21.50
N TYR A 29 14.05 1.05 22.54
CA TYR A 29 15.34 1.39 23.14
C TYR A 29 15.38 0.86 24.58
N ASP A 30 15.16 -0.39 24.81
CA ASP A 30 15.19 -0.96 26.15
C ASP A 30 16.35 -0.37 26.99
N SER A 31 16.02 0.63 27.83
CA SER A 31 17.00 1.43 28.56
C SER A 31 16.96 1.06 30.02
N ASN A 32 18.10 0.64 30.53
CA ASN A 32 18.32 0.43 31.96
C ASN A 32 19.06 1.63 32.56
N PHE A 33 18.62 2.85 32.23
CA PHE A 33 19.24 4.06 32.77
C PHE A 33 18.91 4.22 34.24
N GLN A 34 19.95 4.40 35.02
CA GLN A 34 19.88 4.53 36.50
C GLN A 34 20.74 5.72 36.94
N TRP A 35 20.23 6.49 37.88
CA TRP A 35 21.01 7.46 38.62
C TRP A 35 21.69 6.74 39.78
N PHE A 36 22.99 6.91 39.94
CA PHE A 36 23.74 6.35 41.04
C PHE A 36 24.72 7.42 41.60
N GLY A 37 25.10 7.30 42.84
CA GLY A 37 26.08 8.20 43.44
C GLY A 37 25.76 8.65 44.87
N GLU A 38 26.71 9.25 45.52
CA GLU A 38 26.64 9.65 46.94
C GLU A 38 25.82 10.91 47.26
N HIS A 39 25.15 11.48 46.25
CA HIS A 39 24.43 12.76 46.41
C HIS A 39 22.96 12.58 46.81
N ALA A 40 22.50 11.40 47.10
CA ALA A 40 21.17 11.15 47.66
C ALA A 40 21.14 11.56 49.13
N THR A 41 19.99 12.06 49.61
CA THR A 41 19.73 12.47 50.98
C THR A 41 19.98 11.32 52.00
N THR A 42 20.02 10.10 51.55
CA THR A 42 20.40 8.89 52.26
C THR A 42 21.64 8.35 51.61
N LYS A 43 22.80 8.55 52.20
CA LYS A 43 24.06 7.93 51.75
C LYS A 43 23.96 6.41 51.86
N ASN A 44 23.65 5.74 50.75
CA ASN A 44 23.68 4.30 50.70
C ASN A 44 25.04 3.91 50.10
N THR A 45 25.89 3.32 50.91
CA THR A 45 27.26 2.94 50.56
C THR A 45 27.34 1.70 49.65
N THR A 46 26.16 1.19 49.20
CA THR A 46 26.03 0.01 48.35
C THR A 46 25.11 0.26 47.15
N ASP A 47 25.43 1.29 46.38
CA ASP A 47 24.73 1.50 45.09
C ASP A 47 25.15 0.39 44.12
N THR A 48 24.23 -0.52 43.85
CA THR A 48 24.39 -1.55 42.83
C THR A 48 23.74 -1.13 41.53
N VAL A 49 24.52 -1.13 40.47
CA VAL A 49 24.03 -0.95 39.11
C VAL A 49 23.56 -2.28 38.53
N THR A 50 22.38 -2.29 37.95
CA THR A 50 21.82 -3.48 37.29
C THR A 50 22.14 -3.47 35.78
N TYR A 51 22.56 -4.62 35.28
CA TYR A 51 22.81 -4.85 33.86
C TYR A 51 21.74 -5.81 33.33
N ASN A 52 21.01 -5.40 32.27
CA ASN A 52 20.02 -6.24 31.60
C ASN A 52 20.45 -6.56 30.17
N THR A 53 20.13 -7.76 29.69
CA THR A 53 20.25 -8.08 28.28
C THR A 53 19.18 -7.31 27.51
N ARG A 54 19.58 -6.67 26.41
CA ARG A 54 18.64 -5.89 25.57
C ARG A 54 18.04 -6.79 24.48
N ASP A 55 16.72 -6.96 24.48
CA ASP A 55 15.96 -7.61 23.40
C ASP A 55 15.31 -6.54 22.52
N THR A 56 16.11 -5.89 21.67
CA THR A 56 15.69 -4.75 20.88
C THR A 56 15.49 -5.05 19.39
N VAL A 57 15.82 -6.25 18.93
CA VAL A 57 15.74 -6.62 17.52
C VAL A 57 14.94 -7.90 17.36
N ARG A 58 13.87 -7.81 16.55
CA ARG A 58 13.07 -8.97 16.13
C ARG A 58 13.08 -9.09 14.62
N GLN A 59 12.65 -10.22 14.11
CA GLN A 59 12.52 -10.50 12.68
C GLN A 59 11.05 -10.68 12.33
N ALA A 60 10.60 -9.95 11.31
CA ALA A 60 9.31 -10.20 10.68
C ALA A 60 9.49 -11.07 9.44
N TYR A 61 8.57 -12.00 9.26
CA TYR A 61 8.57 -12.97 8.17
C TYR A 61 7.41 -12.68 7.22
N TRP A 62 7.72 -12.41 5.96
CA TRP A 62 6.74 -12.09 4.94
C TRP A 62 6.73 -13.18 3.88
N PRO A 63 5.61 -13.91 3.71
CA PRO A 63 5.50 -14.88 2.65
C PRO A 63 5.49 -14.16 1.29
N TRP A 64 6.13 -14.73 0.30
CA TRP A 64 6.05 -14.24 -1.07
C TRP A 64 4.97 -14.96 -1.84
N CYS A 65 4.32 -14.25 -2.77
CA CYS A 65 3.21 -14.73 -3.58
C CYS A 65 3.59 -14.70 -5.05
N SER A 66 2.88 -15.48 -5.86
CA SER A 66 3.06 -15.53 -7.31
C SER A 66 1.76 -15.17 -8.00
N ALA A 67 1.82 -14.19 -8.89
CA ALA A 67 0.73 -13.80 -9.76
C ALA A 67 1.06 -14.17 -11.22
N HIS A 68 0.05 -14.57 -11.97
CA HIS A 68 0.14 -14.90 -13.39
C HIS A 68 -1.10 -14.38 -14.10
N ASP A 69 -0.90 -13.80 -15.26
CA ASP A 69 -1.95 -13.49 -16.21
C ASP A 69 -1.47 -13.88 -17.60
N GLY A 70 -2.39 -14.22 -18.51
CA GLY A 70 -2.02 -14.67 -19.84
C GLY A 70 -3.19 -14.69 -20.80
N PHE A 71 -2.86 -14.66 -22.09
CA PHE A 71 -3.81 -14.81 -23.17
C PHE A 71 -3.31 -15.89 -24.16
N TYR A 72 -4.21 -16.38 -24.96
CA TYR A 72 -3.90 -17.31 -26.03
C TYR A 72 -4.62 -16.94 -27.31
N PHE A 73 -4.04 -17.33 -28.42
CA PHE A 73 -4.67 -17.29 -29.74
C PHE A 73 -4.84 -18.71 -30.26
N THR A 74 -6.04 -19.02 -30.77
CA THR A 74 -6.29 -20.27 -31.49
C THR A 74 -5.78 -20.15 -32.92
N GLU A 75 -5.38 -21.29 -33.48
CA GLU A 75 -4.93 -21.37 -34.87
C GLU A 75 -6.03 -20.87 -35.84
N ASP A 76 -7.31 -21.23 -35.58
CA ASP A 76 -8.44 -20.79 -36.38
C ASP A 76 -8.62 -19.30 -36.38
N PHE A 77 -8.41 -18.64 -35.22
CA PHE A 77 -8.45 -17.18 -35.11
C PHE A 77 -7.37 -16.52 -35.98
N LEU A 78 -6.17 -17.08 -35.97
CA LEU A 78 -5.06 -16.57 -36.78
C LEU A 78 -5.29 -16.78 -38.25
N LEU A 79 -5.76 -17.96 -38.68
CA LEU A 79 -6.12 -18.27 -40.06
C LEU A 79 -7.27 -17.36 -40.56
N GLY A 80 -8.29 -17.13 -39.74
CA GLY A 80 -9.39 -16.20 -40.07
C GLY A 80 -8.93 -14.79 -40.31
N ASN A 81 -7.81 -14.37 -39.70
CA ASN A 81 -7.15 -13.09 -39.93
C ASN A 81 -6.12 -13.12 -41.07
N GLY A 82 -6.07 -14.17 -41.86
CA GLY A 82 -5.16 -14.30 -43.01
C GLY A 82 -3.68 -14.55 -42.63
N ILE A 83 -3.44 -15.07 -41.44
CA ILE A 83 -2.10 -15.37 -40.91
C ILE A 83 -1.84 -16.88 -41.15
N ILE A 84 -0.82 -17.22 -41.90
CA ILE A 84 -0.43 -18.60 -42.13
C ILE A 84 0.27 -19.15 -40.88
N VAL A 85 -0.23 -20.25 -40.38
CA VAL A 85 0.27 -20.93 -39.19
C VAL A 85 1.15 -22.10 -39.58
N THR A 86 2.31 -22.23 -38.95
CA THR A 86 3.21 -23.41 -39.06
C THR A 86 3.39 -24.03 -37.68
N ASP A 87 3.75 -25.31 -37.62
CA ASP A 87 3.86 -26.05 -36.34
C ASP A 87 4.75 -25.41 -35.26
N SER A 88 5.70 -24.60 -35.66
CA SER A 88 6.65 -23.97 -34.73
C SER A 88 6.36 -22.50 -34.39
N ALA A 89 5.72 -21.76 -35.27
CA ALA A 89 5.35 -20.33 -35.04
C ALA A 89 4.37 -19.87 -36.12
N PRO A 90 3.47 -18.89 -35.79
CA PRO A 90 2.68 -18.25 -36.81
C PRO A 90 3.59 -17.49 -37.78
N ARG A 91 3.42 -17.71 -39.05
CA ARG A 91 4.15 -17.02 -40.13
C ARG A 91 3.17 -16.45 -41.12
N ASN A 92 3.56 -15.37 -41.77
CA ASN A 92 2.82 -14.84 -42.89
C ASN A 92 3.75 -14.72 -44.11
N SER A 93 3.24 -15.06 -45.27
CA SER A 93 3.96 -14.95 -46.55
C SER A 93 3.90 -13.56 -47.16
N SER A 94 3.00 -12.67 -46.66
CA SER A 94 2.88 -11.30 -47.12
C SER A 94 3.29 -10.28 -46.08
N SER A 95 3.88 -9.14 -46.48
CA SER A 95 4.28 -8.05 -45.59
C SER A 95 3.06 -7.43 -44.84
N ALA A 96 1.89 -7.41 -45.51
CA ALA A 96 0.65 -6.89 -44.90
C ALA A 96 0.15 -7.77 -43.72
N GLY A 97 0.21 -9.07 -43.86
CA GLY A 97 -0.22 -9.97 -42.79
C GLY A 97 0.80 -10.02 -41.64
N LEU A 98 2.07 -9.77 -41.90
CA LEU A 98 3.08 -9.68 -40.84
C LEU A 98 2.86 -8.45 -39.96
N VAL A 99 2.46 -7.33 -40.55
CA VAL A 99 2.04 -6.11 -39.84
C VAL A 99 0.79 -6.39 -39.01
N GLN A 100 -0.19 -7.07 -39.56
CA GLN A 100 -1.45 -7.41 -38.86
C GLN A 100 -1.18 -8.33 -37.65
N LEU A 101 -0.36 -9.36 -37.81
CA LEU A 101 0.05 -10.23 -36.70
C LEU A 101 0.75 -9.44 -35.59
N THR A 102 1.67 -8.56 -35.97
CA THR A 102 2.40 -7.72 -35.00
C THR A 102 1.44 -6.79 -34.25
N ASN A 103 0.46 -6.18 -34.92
CA ASN A 103 -0.53 -5.32 -34.29
C ASN A 103 -1.40 -6.07 -33.29
N ILE A 104 -1.95 -7.23 -33.67
CA ILE A 104 -2.78 -8.07 -32.78
C ILE A 104 -1.97 -8.51 -31.55
N PHE A 105 -0.73 -8.91 -31.75
CA PHE A 105 0.14 -9.32 -30.65
C PHE A 105 0.46 -8.15 -29.71
N ASN A 106 0.83 -6.99 -30.26
CA ASN A 106 1.15 -5.81 -29.46
C ASN A 106 -0.05 -5.34 -28.63
N GLU A 107 -1.25 -5.30 -29.22
CA GLU A 107 -2.48 -4.96 -28.52
C GLU A 107 -2.79 -5.98 -27.40
N GLY A 108 -2.63 -7.27 -27.69
CA GLY A 108 -2.78 -8.34 -26.68
C GLY A 108 -1.81 -8.18 -25.51
N MET A 109 -0.55 -7.84 -25.79
CA MET A 109 0.47 -7.61 -24.76
C MET A 109 0.22 -6.35 -23.96
N GLU A 110 -0.25 -5.27 -24.58
CA GLU A 110 -0.59 -4.03 -23.88
C GLU A 110 -1.80 -4.23 -22.97
N THR A 111 -2.86 -4.87 -23.47
CA THR A 111 -4.05 -5.21 -22.67
C THR A 111 -3.69 -6.11 -21.49
N LEU A 112 -2.87 -7.13 -21.71
CA LEU A 112 -2.37 -8.01 -20.65
C LEU A 112 -1.64 -7.24 -19.56
N ARG A 113 -0.74 -6.35 -19.96
CA ARG A 113 0.03 -5.53 -19.02
C ARG A 113 -0.86 -4.61 -18.20
N LEU A 114 -1.79 -3.90 -18.85
CA LEU A 114 -2.71 -2.99 -18.17
C LEU A 114 -3.64 -3.72 -17.19
N GLY A 115 -4.18 -4.87 -17.61
CA GLY A 115 -5.01 -5.72 -16.75
C GLY A 115 -4.23 -6.27 -15.56
N PHE A 116 -3.00 -6.74 -15.79
CA PHE A 116 -2.14 -7.22 -14.72
C PHE A 116 -1.82 -6.12 -13.69
N GLU A 117 -1.47 -4.91 -14.15
CA GLU A 117 -1.23 -3.77 -13.28
C GLU A 117 -2.49 -3.38 -12.48
N GLU A 118 -3.68 -3.52 -13.06
CA GLU A 118 -4.95 -3.22 -12.39
C GLU A 118 -5.25 -4.18 -11.25
N ILE A 119 -5.15 -5.48 -11.52
CA ILE A 119 -5.40 -6.51 -10.50
C ILE A 119 -4.33 -6.50 -9.43
N LEU A 120 -3.07 -6.24 -9.79
CA LEU A 120 -1.99 -6.11 -8.81
C LEU A 120 -2.20 -4.90 -7.89
N ASP A 121 -2.60 -3.75 -8.45
CA ASP A 121 -2.92 -2.55 -7.68
C ASP A 121 -4.06 -2.82 -6.70
N LEU A 122 -5.14 -3.44 -7.18
CA LEU A 122 -6.26 -3.83 -6.32
C LEU A 122 -5.86 -4.81 -5.21
N SER A 123 -5.00 -5.79 -5.52
CA SER A 123 -4.47 -6.72 -4.53
C SER A 123 -3.61 -6.03 -3.47
N LEU A 124 -2.90 -4.96 -3.83
CA LEU A 124 -2.10 -4.17 -2.89
C LEU A 124 -2.94 -3.32 -1.94
N HIS A 125 -4.20 -3.03 -2.28
CA HIS A 125 -5.10 -2.29 -1.40
C HIS A 125 -5.81 -3.21 -0.39
N LEU A 126 -6.24 -4.40 -0.82
CA LEU A 126 -7.01 -5.35 -0.01
C LEU A 126 -6.16 -6.01 1.10
N ASP A 127 -6.82 -6.75 1.96
CA ASP A 127 -6.20 -7.43 3.11
C ASP A 127 -5.52 -8.78 2.78
N GLY A 128 -5.63 -9.27 1.53
CA GLY A 128 -5.09 -10.56 1.12
C GLY A 128 -6.01 -11.77 1.38
N THR A 129 -7.23 -11.55 1.88
CA THR A 129 -8.24 -12.61 2.05
C THR A 129 -9.13 -12.75 0.81
N ILE A 130 -9.28 -11.68 0.04
CA ILE A 130 -10.14 -11.61 -1.15
C ILE A 130 -9.25 -11.68 -2.40
N ASP A 131 -9.55 -12.62 -3.31
CA ASP A 131 -8.91 -12.70 -4.61
C ASP A 131 -9.57 -11.72 -5.61
N PRO A 132 -8.90 -10.63 -5.99
CA PRO A 132 -9.49 -9.65 -6.90
C PRO A 132 -9.63 -10.17 -8.34
N GLY A 133 -8.81 -11.13 -8.75
CA GLY A 133 -8.87 -11.78 -10.08
C GLY A 133 -9.81 -12.98 -10.13
N GLY A 134 -10.23 -13.51 -8.99
CA GLY A 134 -11.10 -14.68 -8.88
C GLY A 134 -12.56 -14.33 -8.57
N SER A 135 -13.41 -15.34 -8.59
CA SER A 135 -14.84 -15.23 -8.29
C SER A 135 -15.20 -15.56 -6.83
N GLY A 136 -14.26 -15.60 -5.92
CA GLY A 136 -14.52 -15.94 -4.52
C GLY A 136 -13.41 -15.57 -3.56
N SER A 137 -13.71 -15.66 -2.26
CA SER A 137 -12.72 -15.53 -1.21
C SER A 137 -11.72 -16.67 -1.34
N SER A 138 -10.46 -16.34 -1.55
CA SER A 138 -9.41 -17.34 -1.62
C SER A 138 -8.78 -17.47 -0.25
N SER A 139 -8.82 -18.65 0.28
CA SER A 139 -8.15 -18.97 1.54
C SER A 139 -6.64 -18.88 1.42
N SER A 140 -6.07 -18.18 2.36
CA SER A 140 -4.73 -18.38 2.94
C SER A 140 -3.51 -18.46 2.01
N GLY A 141 -2.75 -17.37 2.00
CA GLY A 141 -1.32 -17.41 1.68
C GLY A 141 -0.94 -17.40 0.19
N ARG A 142 -1.92 -17.34 -0.72
CA ARG A 142 -1.66 -17.26 -2.18
C ARG A 142 -1.69 -15.84 -2.72
N ILE A 143 -2.41 -14.96 -2.03
CA ILE A 143 -2.60 -13.56 -2.42
C ILE A 143 -1.63 -12.71 -1.60
N ILE A 144 -1.17 -11.62 -2.20
CA ILE A 144 -0.31 -10.68 -1.50
C ILE A 144 -1.06 -10.03 -0.33
N ASN A 145 -0.39 -9.92 0.81
CA ASN A 145 -0.88 -9.12 1.93
C ASN A 145 -0.79 -7.65 1.56
N GLY A 146 -1.93 -7.01 1.36
CA GLY A 146 -1.97 -5.63 0.92
C GLY A 146 -1.94 -4.62 2.06
N LEU A 147 -2.30 -3.38 1.71
CA LEU A 147 -2.24 -2.25 2.62
C LEU A 147 -3.19 -2.42 3.82
N ASP A 148 -4.41 -2.91 3.60
CA ASP A 148 -5.40 -3.09 4.68
C ASP A 148 -5.02 -4.19 5.68
N PHE A 149 -4.18 -5.15 5.28
CA PHE A 149 -3.60 -6.12 6.20
C PHE A 149 -2.55 -5.49 7.12
N ILE A 150 -1.75 -4.58 6.58
CA ILE A 150 -0.63 -3.96 7.31
C ILE A 150 -1.14 -2.78 8.15
N VAL A 151 -1.98 -1.92 7.54
CA VAL A 151 -2.50 -0.68 8.12
C VAL A 151 -4.02 -0.75 8.14
N ASN A 152 -4.59 -1.21 9.22
CA ASN A 152 -6.03 -1.39 9.39
C ASN A 152 -6.58 -0.65 10.62
N ILE A 153 -7.93 -0.61 10.74
CA ILE A 153 -8.63 0.05 11.83
C ILE A 153 -8.91 -0.97 12.94
N LYS A 154 -8.63 -0.58 14.19
CA LYS A 154 -8.96 -1.35 15.43
C LYS A 154 -8.41 -2.76 15.52
N ASP A 155 -7.37 -3.06 14.80
CA ASP A 155 -6.74 -4.35 14.91
C ASP A 155 -5.61 -4.35 15.94
N THR A 156 -5.87 -4.99 17.05
CA THR A 156 -4.92 -5.13 18.17
C THR A 156 -4.49 -6.57 18.42
N SER A 157 -4.90 -7.51 17.58
CA SER A 157 -4.70 -8.94 17.81
C SER A 157 -4.23 -9.72 16.60
N SER A 158 -4.29 -9.17 15.39
CA SER A 158 -3.82 -9.88 14.20
C SER A 158 -2.30 -10.05 14.20
N THR A 159 -1.84 -11.08 13.52
CA THR A 159 -0.42 -11.37 13.36
C THR A 159 0.05 -10.86 12.01
N VAL A 160 0.92 -9.86 12.01
CA VAL A 160 1.53 -9.27 10.83
C VAL A 160 3.03 -9.59 10.83
N GLY A 161 3.50 -10.23 9.77
CA GLY A 161 4.92 -10.62 9.68
C GLY A 161 5.36 -11.61 10.77
N GLY A 162 4.46 -12.45 11.28
CA GLY A 162 4.74 -13.39 12.38
C GLY A 162 4.78 -12.77 13.78
N ILE A 163 4.50 -11.46 13.89
CA ILE A 163 4.45 -10.74 15.17
C ILE A 163 3.03 -10.25 15.39
N THR A 164 2.47 -10.56 16.56
CA THR A 164 1.12 -10.12 16.93
C THR A 164 1.09 -8.61 17.19
N LYS A 165 0.16 -7.91 16.57
CA LYS A 165 -0.13 -6.51 16.89
C LYS A 165 -0.59 -6.42 18.35
N THR A 166 -0.21 -5.37 19.04
CA THR A 166 -0.60 -5.11 20.43
C THR A 166 -1.23 -3.74 20.53
N ALA A 167 -2.07 -3.52 21.56
CA ALA A 167 -2.66 -2.21 21.81
C ALA A 167 -1.59 -1.12 22.01
N HIS A 168 -1.92 0.14 21.70
CA HIS A 168 -1.03 1.29 21.86
C HIS A 168 -0.80 1.65 23.32
N THR A 169 -0.23 0.73 24.10
CA THR A 169 0.16 0.94 25.49
C THR A 169 1.67 0.87 25.61
N GLY A 170 2.29 1.92 26.11
CA GLY A 170 3.74 1.95 26.31
C GLY A 170 4.55 2.16 25.03
N SER A 171 5.63 1.40 24.86
CA SER A 171 6.55 1.47 23.71
C SER A 171 6.13 0.58 22.55
N ASN A 172 4.85 0.56 22.20
CA ASN A 172 4.36 -0.27 21.12
C ASN A 172 4.85 0.21 19.75
N TYR A 173 5.65 -0.61 19.09
CA TYR A 173 6.26 -0.33 17.79
C TYR A 173 5.63 -1.15 16.66
N TRP A 174 4.83 -2.21 16.99
CA TRP A 174 4.25 -3.12 16.01
C TRP A 174 2.73 -3.01 15.94
N ASN A 175 2.26 -1.76 15.80
CA ASN A 175 0.89 -1.46 15.42
C ASN A 175 0.85 -0.14 14.66
N ASN A 176 -0.07 -0.01 13.72
CA ASN A 176 -0.34 1.24 13.02
C ASN A 176 -1.25 2.14 13.86
N HIS A 177 -1.28 3.42 13.55
CA HIS A 177 -2.24 4.36 14.14
C HIS A 177 -3.56 4.34 13.38
N TRP A 178 -4.68 4.50 14.08
CA TRP A 178 -6.00 4.61 13.44
C TRP A 178 -6.90 5.62 14.17
N ASN A 179 -7.88 6.13 13.43
CA ASN A 179 -8.97 6.92 14.01
C ASN A 179 -10.26 6.68 13.22
N ASP A 180 -11.26 6.15 13.86
CA ASP A 180 -12.59 5.87 13.31
C ASP A 180 -13.67 6.83 13.83
N GLY A 181 -13.28 7.94 14.43
CA GLY A 181 -14.18 8.94 15.03
C GLY A 181 -14.45 8.74 16.52
N SER A 182 -14.07 7.61 17.12
CA SER A 182 -14.10 7.43 18.58
C SER A 182 -12.89 8.06 19.27
N GLY A 183 -11.82 8.29 18.54
CA GLY A 183 -10.57 8.86 19.01
C GLY A 183 -9.34 8.19 18.39
N LEU A 184 -8.18 8.82 18.56
CA LEU A 184 -6.92 8.28 18.06
C LEU A 184 -6.55 7.01 18.84
N ASN A 185 -6.42 5.88 18.13
CA ASN A 185 -6.08 4.55 18.68
C ASN A 185 -7.09 4.03 19.74
N ASP A 186 -8.33 4.48 19.67
CA ASP A 186 -9.35 3.99 20.58
C ASP A 186 -9.81 2.56 20.19
N THR A 187 -9.77 1.66 21.15
CA THR A 187 -10.16 0.24 21.01
C THR A 187 -11.60 -0.05 21.43
N GLY A 188 -12.34 0.97 21.87
CA GLY A 188 -13.73 0.88 22.31
C GLY A 188 -14.73 0.51 21.21
N ALA A 189 -15.98 0.95 21.33
CA ALA A 189 -17.02 0.70 20.33
C ALA A 189 -16.63 1.25 18.95
N THR A 190 -17.21 0.70 17.90
CA THR A 190 -17.00 1.21 16.53
C THR A 190 -17.44 2.67 16.45
N GLY A 191 -16.55 3.53 16.02
CA GLY A 191 -16.84 4.95 15.85
C GLY A 191 -17.80 5.21 14.69
N THR A 192 -18.32 6.42 14.65
CA THR A 192 -19.23 6.87 13.58
C THR A 192 -18.48 7.53 12.42
N GLY A 193 -17.15 7.61 12.51
CA GLY A 193 -16.29 8.34 11.57
C GLY A 193 -15.89 9.72 12.11
N VAL A 194 -14.74 10.20 11.67
CA VAL A 194 -14.26 11.55 12.02
C VAL A 194 -15.12 12.60 11.31
N THR A 195 -15.66 13.53 12.07
CA THR A 195 -16.52 14.58 11.52
C THR A 195 -15.72 15.66 10.79
N GLU A 196 -16.34 16.35 9.84
CA GLU A 196 -15.75 17.45 9.09
C GLU A 196 -15.15 18.55 10.03
N ALA A 197 -15.87 18.89 11.08
CA ALA A 197 -15.44 19.92 12.04
C ALA A 197 -14.15 19.57 12.78
N THR A 198 -13.85 18.31 12.99
CA THR A 198 -12.68 17.81 13.73
C THR A 198 -11.61 17.21 12.83
N LEU A 199 -11.88 17.05 11.52
CA LEU A 199 -11.03 16.30 10.60
C LEU A 199 -9.59 16.81 10.57
N ILE A 200 -9.39 18.11 10.44
CA ILE A 200 -8.04 18.72 10.37
C ILE A 200 -7.27 18.52 11.68
N ASP A 201 -7.94 18.64 12.82
CA ASP A 201 -7.32 18.44 14.12
C ASP A 201 -6.91 16.97 14.32
N GLU A 202 -7.77 16.04 13.94
CA GLU A 202 -7.49 14.61 14.04
C GLU A 202 -6.40 14.16 13.05
N MET A 203 -6.37 14.71 11.84
CA MET A 203 -5.26 14.50 10.89
C MET A 203 -3.94 15.02 11.47
N THR A 204 -3.97 16.18 12.15
CA THR A 204 -2.78 16.76 12.80
C THR A 204 -2.29 15.91 13.97
N LYS A 205 -3.19 15.35 14.76
CA LYS A 205 -2.85 14.40 15.84
C LYS A 205 -2.24 13.12 15.26
N MET A 206 -2.86 12.53 14.24
CA MET A 206 -2.36 11.35 13.54
C MET A 206 -0.96 11.59 12.98
N TRP A 207 -0.75 12.71 12.30
CA TRP A 207 0.55 13.09 11.75
C TRP A 207 1.64 13.14 12.80
N ARG A 208 1.36 13.79 13.95
CA ARG A 208 2.34 13.87 15.05
C ARG A 208 2.69 12.50 15.64
N GLU A 209 1.71 11.62 15.79
CA GLU A 209 1.98 10.27 16.29
C GLU A 209 2.81 9.46 15.29
N CYS A 210 2.53 9.57 13.99
CA CYS A 210 3.36 8.93 12.97
C CYS A 210 4.80 9.45 13.00
N GLN A 211 4.99 10.77 13.19
CA GLN A 211 6.34 11.39 13.28
C GLN A 211 7.12 10.97 14.52
N LYS A 212 6.46 10.87 15.66
CA LYS A 212 7.08 10.53 16.95
C LYS A 212 7.91 9.24 16.88
N ASN A 213 7.53 8.33 16.02
CA ASN A 213 8.11 6.99 15.95
C ASN A 213 9.13 6.80 14.82
N GLY A 214 9.61 7.89 14.22
CA GLY A 214 10.77 7.78 13.35
C GLY A 214 10.56 8.05 11.87
N GLY A 215 9.77 9.02 11.55
CA GLY A 215 9.68 9.59 10.21
C GLY A 215 8.28 10.08 9.90
N SER A 216 8.20 11.17 9.14
CA SER A 216 6.91 11.66 8.65
C SER A 216 6.40 10.80 7.50
N PRO A 217 5.08 10.62 7.38
CA PRO A 217 4.48 10.08 6.16
C PRO A 217 4.90 10.90 4.94
N ASP A 218 5.20 10.24 3.85
CA ASP A 218 5.60 10.87 2.57
C ASP A 218 4.56 10.63 1.46
N LEU A 219 3.55 9.83 1.74
CA LEU A 219 2.46 9.52 0.83
C LEU A 219 1.13 9.54 1.58
N ILE A 220 0.18 10.33 1.09
CA ILE A 220 -1.21 10.36 1.60
C ILE A 220 -2.12 9.94 0.45
N VAL A 221 -2.87 8.87 0.64
CA VAL A 221 -3.80 8.33 -0.37
C VAL A 221 -5.19 8.24 0.25
N ALA A 222 -6.20 8.74 -0.45
CA ALA A 222 -7.55 8.82 0.06
C ALA A 222 -8.62 8.49 -0.99
N GLY A 223 -9.77 8.03 -0.51
CA GLY A 223 -10.96 7.85 -1.34
C GLY A 223 -11.69 9.17 -1.63
N SER A 224 -12.61 9.15 -2.59
CA SER A 224 -13.31 10.35 -3.08
C SER A 224 -14.08 11.10 -1.98
N THR A 225 -14.85 10.36 -1.19
CA THR A 225 -15.68 10.95 -0.13
C THR A 225 -14.81 11.63 0.94
N PHE A 226 -13.66 11.04 1.31
CA PHE A 226 -12.75 11.67 2.24
C PHE A 226 -12.19 13.00 1.70
N ILE A 227 -11.84 13.05 0.43
CA ILE A 227 -11.31 14.25 -0.23
C ILE A 227 -12.34 15.37 -0.23
N ASP A 228 -13.60 15.05 -0.53
CA ASP A 228 -14.69 16.04 -0.51
C ASP A 228 -14.89 16.62 0.90
N TYR A 229 -14.83 15.78 1.94
CA TYR A 229 -14.87 16.23 3.33
C TYR A 229 -13.66 17.08 3.71
N PHE A 230 -12.46 16.69 3.31
CA PHE A 230 -11.26 17.48 3.58
C PHE A 230 -11.32 18.84 2.90
N ARG A 231 -11.84 18.88 1.65
CA ARG A 231 -12.05 20.15 0.95
C ARG A 231 -13.02 21.06 1.72
N SER A 232 -14.18 20.53 2.09
CA SER A 232 -15.18 21.28 2.86
C SER A 232 -14.64 21.77 4.21
N ALA A 233 -13.94 20.89 4.94
CA ALA A 233 -13.29 21.25 6.20
C ALA A 233 -12.22 22.35 6.03
N SER A 234 -11.43 22.30 4.95
CA SER A 234 -10.40 23.30 4.66
C SER A 234 -11.00 24.65 4.25
N GLU A 235 -12.06 24.65 3.46
CA GLU A 235 -12.79 25.87 3.08
C GLU A 235 -13.43 26.54 4.29
N SER A 236 -14.06 25.78 5.18
CA SER A 236 -14.62 26.25 6.43
C SER A 236 -13.54 26.86 7.37
N ALA A 237 -12.36 26.24 7.44
CA ALA A 237 -11.25 26.75 8.23
C ALA A 237 -10.68 28.07 7.66
N VAL A 238 -10.54 28.17 6.35
CA VAL A 238 -10.04 29.38 5.66
C VAL A 238 -11.00 30.54 5.84
N SER A 239 -12.31 30.33 5.79
CA SER A 239 -13.30 31.40 6.00
C SER A 239 -13.19 32.03 7.39
N ARG A 240 -12.66 31.32 8.38
CA ARG A 240 -12.37 31.86 9.73
C ARG A 240 -11.11 32.72 9.80
N TYR A 241 -10.17 32.55 8.88
CA TYR A 241 -8.90 33.29 8.85
C TYR A 241 -8.79 34.32 7.71
N ALA A 242 -9.76 34.42 6.83
CA ALA A 242 -9.74 35.30 5.66
C ALA A 242 -10.11 36.75 6.04
N VAL A 243 -9.47 37.33 7.05
CA VAL A 243 -9.60 38.77 7.41
C VAL A 243 -8.25 39.48 7.32
N GLN A 244 -7.45 39.17 6.32
CA GLN A 244 -6.38 40.10 5.93
C GLN A 244 -6.07 40.02 4.43
N PRO A 245 -6.29 41.14 3.68
CA PRO A 245 -6.08 41.16 2.24
C PRO A 245 -4.66 41.51 1.81
N THR A 246 -3.62 41.20 2.55
CA THR A 246 -2.27 41.76 2.26
C THR A 246 -1.12 40.79 2.26
N GLN A 247 -1.33 39.51 2.04
CA GLN A 247 -0.26 38.68 1.48
C GLN A 247 -0.93 37.58 0.70
N GLN A 248 -0.42 37.29 -0.51
CA GLN A 248 -0.71 36.06 -1.22
C GLN A 248 -0.37 34.90 -0.27
N ALA A 249 -1.29 34.56 0.63
CA ALA A 249 -1.25 33.30 1.30
C ALA A 249 -1.28 32.27 0.17
N GLN A 250 -0.20 31.57 0.03
CA GLN A 250 -0.20 30.36 -0.81
C GLN A 250 -1.32 29.50 -0.28
N MET A 251 -2.42 29.54 -0.99
CA MET A 251 -3.55 28.71 -0.65
C MET A 251 -3.09 27.27 -0.64
N PRO A 252 -3.49 26.43 0.33
CA PRO A 252 -3.05 25.04 0.40
C PRO A 252 -3.39 24.19 -0.84
N TRP A 253 -4.13 24.75 -1.78
CA TRP A 253 -4.50 24.14 -3.08
C TRP A 253 -3.69 24.68 -4.26
N HIS A 254 -2.51 25.26 -4.06
CA HIS A 254 -1.69 25.70 -5.19
C HIS A 254 -1.22 24.46 -5.98
N MET A 255 -1.67 24.38 -7.22
CA MET A 255 -1.24 23.33 -8.16
C MET A 255 0.27 23.41 -8.39
N ASP A 256 1.01 22.43 -7.89
CA ASP A 256 2.35 22.16 -8.35
C ASP A 256 2.30 20.99 -9.36
N PRO A 257 2.33 21.26 -10.66
CA PRO A 257 2.27 20.22 -11.70
C PRO A 257 3.42 19.23 -11.62
N SER A 258 4.50 19.55 -10.92
CA SER A 258 5.65 18.67 -10.75
C SER A 258 5.35 17.48 -9.82
N VAL A 259 4.39 17.59 -8.92
CA VAL A 259 4.02 16.55 -7.97
C VAL A 259 3.19 15.46 -8.64
N GLU A 260 2.31 15.82 -9.57
CA GLU A 260 1.50 14.88 -10.34
C GLU A 260 2.37 13.91 -11.13
N VAL A 261 3.42 14.41 -11.75
CA VAL A 261 4.36 13.61 -12.54
C VAL A 261 5.18 12.66 -11.66
N LYS A 262 5.56 13.07 -10.45
CA LYS A 262 6.39 12.26 -9.55
C LYS A 262 5.64 11.07 -8.96
N ASN A 263 4.39 11.26 -8.54
CA ASN A 263 3.64 10.23 -7.82
C ASN A 263 2.63 9.49 -8.71
N GLY A 264 2.38 9.97 -9.93
CA GLY A 264 1.50 9.32 -10.91
C GLY A 264 0.06 9.13 -10.46
N GLY A 265 -0.38 9.85 -9.43
CA GLY A 265 -1.73 9.86 -8.93
C GLY A 265 -2.57 10.95 -9.56
N THR A 266 -3.86 10.88 -9.36
CA THR A 266 -4.76 11.97 -9.72
C THR A 266 -4.59 13.08 -8.69
N PHE A 267 -4.03 14.20 -9.14
CA PHE A 267 -3.75 15.35 -8.30
C PHE A 267 -5.06 16.06 -7.89
N THR A 268 -5.29 16.21 -6.61
CA THR A 268 -6.47 16.87 -6.08
C THR A 268 -6.28 18.38 -5.84
N GLY A 269 -5.05 18.87 -5.90
CA GLY A 269 -4.67 20.23 -5.52
C GLY A 269 -4.63 20.47 -4.01
N LEU A 270 -4.84 19.43 -3.21
CA LEU A 270 -4.89 19.52 -1.75
C LEU A 270 -3.59 19.01 -1.13
N TYR A 271 -3.08 19.76 -0.15
CA TYR A 271 -1.88 19.40 0.59
C TYR A 271 -2.17 19.34 2.08
N PHE A 272 -1.52 18.41 2.75
CA PHE A 272 -1.50 18.36 4.20
C PHE A 272 -0.05 18.24 4.69
N GLN A 273 0.39 19.20 5.52
CA GLN A 273 1.77 19.27 6.05
C GLN A 273 2.86 19.17 4.95
N GLY A 274 2.59 19.77 3.78
CA GLY A 274 3.51 19.75 2.64
C GLY A 274 3.49 18.47 1.80
N VAL A 275 2.64 17.49 2.14
CA VAL A 275 2.45 16.26 1.36
C VAL A 275 1.11 16.34 0.61
N PRO A 276 1.09 16.06 -0.70
CA PRO A 276 -0.16 16.06 -1.47
C PRO A 276 -1.07 14.92 -1.05
N ILE A 277 -2.36 15.20 -0.97
CA ILE A 277 -3.40 14.19 -0.81
C ILE A 277 -3.76 13.69 -2.20
N LEU A 278 -3.49 12.42 -2.47
CA LEU A 278 -3.76 11.80 -3.77
C LEU A 278 -5.07 11.04 -3.72
N TRP A 279 -5.91 11.29 -4.71
CA TRP A 279 -7.07 10.44 -4.94
C TRP A 279 -6.69 9.13 -5.60
N ASP A 280 -7.13 8.03 -5.02
CA ASP A 280 -6.97 6.72 -5.63
C ASP A 280 -8.34 6.16 -6.08
N PRO A 281 -8.59 6.09 -7.40
CA PRO A 281 -9.84 5.54 -7.93
C PRO A 281 -10.09 4.08 -7.53
N THR A 282 -9.04 3.34 -7.15
CA THR A 282 -9.13 1.93 -6.76
C THR A 282 -9.98 1.76 -5.50
N PHE A 283 -9.95 2.74 -4.57
CA PHE A 283 -10.83 2.74 -3.39
C PHE A 283 -12.30 2.85 -3.77
N ASP A 284 -12.63 3.71 -4.74
CA ASP A 284 -14.02 4.00 -5.10
C ASP A 284 -14.67 2.89 -5.92
N GLY A 285 -13.90 2.25 -6.79
CA GLY A 285 -14.39 1.22 -7.70
C GLY A 285 -14.03 -0.19 -7.25
N GLY A 286 -12.75 -0.53 -7.33
CA GLY A 286 -12.26 -1.89 -7.13
C GLY A 286 -12.48 -2.42 -5.72
N CYS A 287 -11.98 -1.72 -4.71
CA CYS A 287 -12.07 -2.15 -3.31
C CYS A 287 -13.53 -2.21 -2.83
N THR A 288 -14.33 -1.18 -3.10
CA THR A 288 -15.75 -1.15 -2.73
C THR A 288 -16.55 -2.28 -3.39
N THR A 289 -16.21 -2.66 -4.63
CA THR A 289 -16.91 -3.74 -5.34
C THR A 289 -16.52 -5.13 -4.81
N LYS A 290 -15.24 -5.34 -4.50
CA LYS A 290 -14.74 -6.64 -4.05
C LYS A 290 -14.97 -6.89 -2.56
N ASP A 291 -14.93 -5.85 -1.76
CA ASP A 291 -15.18 -5.89 -0.31
C ASP A 291 -16.36 -4.98 0.05
N SER A 292 -17.54 -5.31 -0.48
CA SER A 292 -18.79 -4.56 -0.24
C SER A 292 -19.30 -4.68 1.18
N SER A 293 -18.79 -5.63 1.96
CA SER A 293 -19.16 -5.88 3.36
C SER A 293 -18.23 -5.23 4.38
N ALA A 294 -17.25 -4.44 3.93
CA ALA A 294 -16.32 -3.76 4.82
C ALA A 294 -17.05 -2.88 5.83
N THR A 295 -16.79 -3.08 7.12
CA THR A 295 -17.35 -2.27 8.21
C THR A 295 -16.99 -0.78 8.04
N TYR A 296 -15.82 -0.53 7.51
CA TYR A 296 -15.30 0.81 7.22
C TYR A 296 -15.26 1.01 5.71
N ASP A 297 -16.18 1.83 5.17
CA ASP A 297 -16.28 2.11 3.74
C ASP A 297 -14.95 2.62 3.16
N TRP A 298 -14.53 2.04 2.04
CA TRP A 298 -13.28 2.36 1.35
C TRP A 298 -13.20 3.81 0.85
N LYS A 299 -14.29 4.38 0.40
CA LYS A 299 -14.37 5.75 -0.11
C LYS A 299 -14.03 6.82 0.94
N ARG A 300 -14.17 6.46 2.22
CA ARG A 300 -13.99 7.36 3.37
C ARG A 300 -12.65 7.19 4.07
N ARG A 301 -11.79 6.32 3.56
CA ARG A 301 -10.48 6.04 4.15
C ARG A 301 -9.44 7.02 3.65
N CYS A 302 -8.51 7.39 4.52
CA CYS A 302 -7.31 8.13 4.21
C CYS A 302 -6.11 7.46 4.88
N TYR A 303 -5.16 7.03 4.08
CA TYR A 303 -3.95 6.36 4.53
C TYR A 303 -2.77 7.32 4.54
N PHE A 304 -2.09 7.38 5.67
CA PHE A 304 -0.81 8.05 5.84
C PHE A 304 0.29 6.99 5.78
N ILE A 305 1.09 7.01 4.74
CA ILE A 305 2.07 5.97 4.47
C ILE A 305 3.47 6.58 4.49
N ASN A 306 4.42 5.88 5.11
CA ASN A 306 5.83 6.19 5.00
C ASN A 306 6.50 5.12 4.13
N THR A 307 6.80 5.48 2.88
CA THR A 307 7.36 4.55 1.89
C THR A 307 8.81 4.13 2.18
N ASN A 308 9.47 4.72 3.16
CA ASN A 308 10.78 4.26 3.62
C ASN A 308 10.67 2.99 4.47
N HIS A 309 9.51 2.79 5.12
CA HIS A 309 9.22 1.69 6.03
C HIS A 309 8.25 0.65 5.46
N MET A 310 7.68 0.91 4.28
CA MET A 310 6.87 -0.03 3.52
C MET A 310 7.46 -0.15 2.11
N ALA A 311 7.73 -1.35 1.65
CA ALA A 311 8.35 -1.57 0.36
C ALA A 311 7.76 -2.78 -0.36
N LEU A 312 7.55 -2.62 -1.67
CA LEU A 312 7.27 -3.74 -2.55
C LEU A 312 8.58 -4.49 -2.84
N ARG A 313 8.58 -5.80 -2.58
CA ARG A 313 9.74 -6.67 -2.76
C ARG A 313 9.49 -7.73 -3.81
N PRO A 314 9.68 -7.44 -5.09
CA PRO A 314 9.69 -8.46 -6.11
C PRO A 314 10.92 -9.36 -5.96
N ILE A 315 10.80 -10.63 -6.34
CA ILE A 315 11.94 -11.53 -6.45
C ILE A 315 12.76 -11.10 -7.68
N GLU A 316 14.06 -11.01 -7.48
CA GLU A 316 14.99 -10.62 -8.54
C GLU A 316 14.83 -11.52 -9.78
N GLY A 317 14.72 -10.92 -10.95
CA GLY A 317 14.47 -11.63 -12.20
C GLY A 317 13.03 -12.18 -12.40
N ASN A 318 12.08 -11.87 -11.49
CA ASN A 318 10.68 -12.30 -11.60
C ASN A 318 9.67 -11.12 -11.43
N ASP A 319 10.08 -9.92 -11.77
CA ASP A 319 9.25 -8.72 -11.73
C ASP A 319 8.63 -8.46 -13.10
N MET A 320 7.34 -8.76 -13.26
CA MET A 320 6.58 -8.63 -14.53
C MET A 320 7.27 -9.27 -15.73
N VAL A 321 7.69 -10.52 -15.60
CA VAL A 321 8.41 -11.23 -16.65
C VAL A 321 7.44 -11.83 -17.65
N ALA A 322 7.61 -11.46 -18.93
CA ALA A 322 6.88 -12.08 -20.02
C ALA A 322 7.29 -13.56 -20.19
N ARG A 323 6.30 -14.43 -20.32
CA ARG A 323 6.45 -15.89 -20.50
C ARG A 323 5.84 -16.30 -21.82
N LYS A 324 6.57 -17.12 -22.56
CA LYS A 324 6.10 -17.74 -23.78
C LYS A 324 6.23 -19.27 -23.63
N PRO A 325 5.22 -19.94 -23.03
CA PRO A 325 5.27 -21.39 -22.88
C PRO A 325 5.23 -22.06 -24.25
N PRO A 326 5.80 -23.27 -24.40
CA PRO A 326 5.72 -24.04 -25.62
C PRO A 326 4.27 -24.48 -25.87
N ARG A 327 3.92 -24.68 -27.14
CA ARG A 327 2.63 -25.22 -27.56
C ARG A 327 2.38 -26.59 -26.93
N GLN A 328 1.19 -26.82 -26.41
CA GLN A 328 0.79 -28.13 -25.93
C GLN A 328 0.55 -29.07 -27.14
N TYR A 329 0.97 -30.34 -27.03
CA TYR A 329 0.89 -31.30 -28.12
C TYR A 329 -0.53 -31.63 -28.59
N ASN A 330 -1.53 -31.44 -27.71
CA ASN A 330 -2.94 -31.77 -27.95
C ASN A 330 -3.82 -30.53 -28.20
N LYS A 331 -3.23 -29.33 -28.33
CA LYS A 331 -3.96 -28.08 -28.52
C LYS A 331 -3.33 -27.22 -29.62
N TYR A 332 -4.17 -26.69 -30.49
CA TYR A 332 -3.78 -25.77 -31.56
C TYR A 332 -3.91 -24.31 -31.08
N GLU A 333 -3.12 -23.97 -30.04
CA GLU A 333 -3.16 -22.68 -29.37
C GLU A 333 -1.75 -22.17 -29.11
N TYR A 334 -1.58 -20.84 -29.16
CA TYR A 334 -0.35 -20.15 -28.85
C TYR A 334 -0.56 -19.30 -27.59
N TYR A 335 0.30 -19.49 -26.59
CA TYR A 335 0.17 -18.91 -25.27
C TYR A 335 1.21 -17.82 -25.04
N TRP A 336 0.77 -16.72 -24.41
CA TRP A 336 1.63 -15.70 -23.85
C TRP A 336 1.12 -15.36 -22.46
N GLY A 337 2.04 -15.07 -21.56
CA GLY A 337 1.69 -14.71 -20.20
C GLY A 337 2.72 -13.81 -19.58
N MET A 338 2.33 -13.22 -18.46
CA MET A 338 3.17 -12.42 -17.61
C MET A 338 3.14 -12.99 -16.20
N THR A 339 4.27 -13.01 -15.53
CA THR A 339 4.37 -13.48 -14.14
C THR A 339 5.04 -12.45 -13.27
N TRP A 340 4.53 -12.31 -12.07
CA TRP A 340 5.12 -11.52 -11.01
C TRP A 340 5.25 -12.36 -9.74
N ARG A 341 6.33 -12.18 -9.01
CA ARG A 341 6.55 -12.86 -7.73
C ARG A 341 7.15 -11.90 -6.73
N GLY A 342 6.55 -11.82 -5.56
CA GLY A 342 7.04 -10.91 -4.53
C GLY A 342 6.09 -10.80 -3.34
N SER A 343 6.32 -9.80 -2.51
CA SER A 343 5.49 -9.46 -1.35
C SER A 343 5.53 -7.96 -1.07
N LEU A 344 4.53 -7.46 -0.38
CA LEU A 344 4.57 -6.17 0.28
C LEU A 344 5.08 -6.38 1.71
N THR A 345 6.14 -5.66 2.08
CA THR A 345 6.77 -5.79 3.40
C THR A 345 6.77 -4.48 4.14
N ALA A 346 6.69 -4.55 5.45
CA ALA A 346 6.89 -3.39 6.32
C ALA A 346 7.90 -3.76 7.43
N ASN A 347 8.78 -2.83 7.76
CA ASN A 347 9.73 -3.00 8.86
C ASN A 347 9.34 -2.18 10.10
N ARG A 348 8.33 -1.32 9.98
CA ARG A 348 7.80 -0.51 11.07
C ARG A 348 6.34 -0.18 10.78
N LEU A 349 5.44 -0.42 11.73
CA LEU A 349 4.01 -0.15 11.56
C LEU A 349 3.60 1.19 12.15
N ASN A 350 4.18 1.61 13.25
CA ASN A 350 3.80 2.82 13.99
C ASN A 350 4.14 4.17 13.31
N CYS A 351 4.67 4.14 12.10
CA CYS A 351 4.84 5.32 11.24
C CYS A 351 3.75 5.45 10.17
N HIS A 352 2.78 4.54 10.19
CA HIS A 352 1.64 4.55 9.28
C HIS A 352 0.36 4.85 10.04
N GLY A 353 -0.58 5.52 9.37
CA GLY A 353 -1.87 5.89 9.96
C GLY A 353 -3.02 5.69 9.00
N LEU A 354 -4.21 5.51 9.56
CA LEU A 354 -5.46 5.39 8.82
C LEU A 354 -6.56 6.20 9.52
N ILE A 355 -7.23 7.07 8.77
CA ILE A 355 -8.39 7.83 9.24
C ILE A 355 -9.59 7.43 8.42
N TRP A 356 -10.71 7.26 9.10
CA TRP A 356 -12.00 7.02 8.49
C TRP A 356 -12.96 8.17 8.81
N SER A 357 -13.52 8.80 7.78
CA SER A 357 -14.41 9.96 7.92
C SER A 357 -15.88 9.56 8.01
N VAL A 358 -16.70 10.46 8.53
CA VAL A 358 -18.18 10.34 8.51
C VAL A 358 -18.71 10.37 7.07
N ALA A 359 -19.94 9.91 6.88
CA ALA A 359 -20.69 10.05 5.62
C ALA A 359 -21.28 11.44 5.48
#